data_6a4e702407c71b15b2fc39f46d826a38
#
_entry.id   6a4e702407c71b15b2fc39f46d826a38
#
_cell.length_a   1.000
_cell.length_b   1.000
_cell.length_c   1.000
_cell.angle_alpha   90.00
_cell.angle_beta   90.00
_cell.angle_gamma   90.00
#
_symmetry.space_group_name_H-M   'P 1'
#
loop_
_entity.id
_entity.type
_entity.pdbx_description
1 polymer ?
#
loop_
_entity_poly.entity_id
_entity_poly.type
_entity_poly.pdbx_seq_one_letter_code
_entity_poly.pdbx_strand_id
1 'polypeptide(L)'
;MKIAIIGALPASLFNFRGELLIELSKNYSSVYSLASGADKKEIEVIESLYTTYYDYPVSRNGLNPVLDVITLFSLCRFNFKKKPNVVLSYTIKPIIWGGLAARFTNIESFYAMITGLGYAFQKGGVAKNLLNTLVKFLYRSALKKSKGVIFQNRDNMQVFIDEGIVPKEKCFLVNGSGVDLSHYSLSPLPSTPHFLLIARLLGDKGIREYAQAAKLVKQKYPEAVFELVGPEDPSPDGIKLDEVHQWTESGAIKYSGATTDVRPFIENCAIYVLPSYHEGMPRTVLEAMAMGRPILTTDVPGCRETVIDGENGWLVEKANAEQLAEKMIWFIENQDKWHEMGKSSHDMAYEKFDVHKVNAEILKIMGLSNEKDI
;
A
#
# COMPACT_ATOMS: atom_id res chain seq x y z
N MET A 1 7.27 -9.47 -26.79
CA MET A 1 8.09 -9.24 -25.57
C MET A 1 7.45 -9.99 -24.42
N LYS A 2 8.24 -10.51 -23.47
CA LYS A 2 7.79 -11.25 -22.29
C LYS A 2 8.05 -10.44 -21.04
N ILE A 3 7.04 -10.32 -20.17
CA ILE A 3 7.10 -9.48 -18.96
C ILE A 3 6.79 -10.36 -17.75
N ALA A 4 7.49 -10.16 -16.63
CA ALA A 4 7.22 -10.83 -15.37
C ALA A 4 7.03 -9.82 -14.25
N ILE A 5 5.94 -9.97 -13.50
CA ILE A 5 5.62 -9.19 -12.30
C ILE A 5 5.76 -10.11 -11.09
N ILE A 6 6.65 -9.77 -10.16
CA ILE A 6 7.01 -10.62 -9.01
C ILE A 6 6.59 -9.95 -7.72
N GLY A 7 5.62 -10.54 -7.05
CA GLY A 7 5.16 -10.18 -5.70
C GLY A 7 5.36 -11.30 -4.69
N ALA A 8 5.06 -11.06 -3.42
CA ALA A 8 5.13 -12.08 -2.37
C ALA A 8 3.78 -12.77 -2.14
N LEU A 9 2.68 -12.02 -2.20
CA LEU A 9 1.33 -12.51 -1.90
C LEU A 9 0.45 -12.52 -3.15
N PRO A 10 -0.30 -13.58 -3.42
CA PRO A 10 -1.24 -13.66 -4.54
C PRO A 10 -2.24 -12.52 -4.56
N ALA A 11 -2.90 -12.24 -3.44
CA ALA A 11 -3.87 -11.15 -3.31
C ALA A 11 -3.29 -9.79 -3.69
N SER A 12 -1.98 -9.56 -3.55
CA SER A 12 -1.35 -8.30 -3.93
C SER A 12 -1.26 -8.11 -5.44
N LEU A 13 -1.25 -9.18 -6.23
CA LEU A 13 -1.22 -9.13 -7.69
C LEU A 13 -2.53 -8.56 -8.24
N PHE A 14 -3.68 -9.04 -7.79
CA PHE A 14 -4.96 -8.53 -8.29
C PHE A 14 -5.42 -7.27 -7.56
N ASN A 15 -5.20 -7.14 -6.24
CA ASN A 15 -5.66 -5.96 -5.51
C ASN A 15 -4.85 -4.70 -5.82
N PHE A 16 -3.53 -4.78 -6.04
CA PHE A 16 -2.67 -3.62 -6.23
C PHE A 16 -2.09 -3.49 -7.63
N ARG A 17 -2.12 -4.54 -8.44
CA ARG A 17 -1.49 -4.60 -9.77
C ARG A 17 -2.44 -5.09 -10.85
N GLY A 18 -3.72 -5.34 -10.51
CA GLY A 18 -4.70 -5.88 -11.45
C GLY A 18 -4.79 -5.06 -12.73
N GLU A 19 -5.03 -3.75 -12.61
CA GLU A 19 -5.11 -2.84 -13.76
C GLU A 19 -3.78 -2.76 -14.54
N LEU A 20 -2.63 -2.80 -13.86
CA LEU A 20 -1.33 -2.85 -14.53
C LEU A 20 -1.16 -4.15 -15.31
N LEU A 21 -1.59 -5.30 -14.74
CA LEU A 21 -1.53 -6.60 -15.41
C LEU A 21 -2.45 -6.65 -16.63
N ILE A 22 -3.67 -6.11 -16.53
CA ILE A 22 -4.62 -5.99 -17.66
C ILE A 22 -3.98 -5.14 -18.77
N GLU A 23 -3.42 -3.99 -18.42
CA GLU A 23 -2.83 -3.07 -19.40
C GLU A 23 -1.60 -3.71 -20.10
N LEU A 24 -0.75 -4.39 -19.35
CA LEU A 24 0.36 -5.15 -19.92
C LEU A 24 -0.13 -6.27 -20.85
N SER A 25 -1.19 -6.98 -20.46
CA SER A 25 -1.71 -8.11 -21.24
C SER A 25 -2.40 -7.71 -22.54
N LYS A 26 -2.93 -6.49 -22.61
CA LYS A 26 -3.46 -5.91 -23.88
C LYS A 26 -2.35 -5.69 -24.92
N ASN A 27 -1.15 -5.34 -24.49
CA ASN A 27 -0.07 -4.91 -25.35
C ASN A 27 1.02 -5.97 -25.57
N TYR A 28 1.10 -6.98 -24.69
CA TYR A 28 2.18 -7.98 -24.70
C TYR A 28 1.64 -9.41 -24.61
N SER A 29 2.10 -10.27 -25.49
CA SER A 29 1.61 -11.65 -25.66
C SER A 29 1.95 -12.61 -24.52
N SER A 30 2.84 -12.25 -23.60
CA SER A 30 3.28 -13.12 -22.51
C SER A 30 3.55 -12.29 -21.26
N VAL A 31 2.58 -12.23 -20.37
CA VAL A 31 2.70 -11.62 -19.05
C VAL A 31 2.63 -12.72 -17.99
N TYR A 32 3.62 -12.75 -17.12
CA TYR A 32 3.74 -13.71 -16.03
C TYR A 32 3.57 -13.02 -14.69
N SER A 33 2.73 -13.59 -13.84
CA SER A 33 2.48 -13.12 -12.46
C SER A 33 3.01 -14.14 -11.48
N LEU A 34 3.96 -13.73 -10.62
CA LEU A 34 4.61 -14.63 -9.66
C LEU A 34 4.27 -14.22 -8.22
N ALA A 35 3.80 -15.17 -7.43
CA ALA A 35 3.61 -15.03 -5.99
C ALA A 35 3.68 -16.41 -5.32
N SER A 36 3.59 -16.48 -3.99
CA SER A 36 3.70 -17.73 -3.23
C SER A 36 2.35 -18.16 -2.67
N GLY A 37 2.01 -19.42 -2.92
CA GLY A 37 0.94 -20.13 -2.20
C GLY A 37 -0.47 -19.68 -2.56
N ALA A 38 -0.74 -19.34 -3.83
CA ALA A 38 -2.10 -19.03 -4.30
C ALA A 38 -2.99 -20.28 -4.23
N ASP A 39 -4.18 -20.12 -3.72
CA ASP A 39 -5.23 -21.12 -3.85
C ASP A 39 -5.85 -21.13 -5.26
N LYS A 40 -6.75 -22.10 -5.53
CA LYS A 40 -7.35 -22.23 -6.86
C LYS A 40 -8.14 -20.99 -7.27
N LYS A 41 -8.87 -20.37 -6.34
CA LYS A 41 -9.68 -19.17 -6.62
C LYS A 41 -8.79 -17.97 -6.93
N GLU A 42 -7.71 -17.79 -6.15
CA GLU A 42 -6.74 -16.73 -6.40
C GLU A 42 -6.04 -16.90 -7.75
N ILE A 43 -5.70 -18.15 -8.14
CA ILE A 43 -5.13 -18.44 -9.45
C ILE A 43 -6.12 -18.06 -10.56
N GLU A 44 -7.39 -18.49 -10.44
CA GLU A 44 -8.44 -18.13 -11.40
C GLU A 44 -8.61 -16.62 -11.54
N VAL A 45 -8.60 -15.88 -10.43
CA VAL A 45 -8.66 -14.40 -10.45
C VAL A 45 -7.44 -13.81 -11.14
N ILE A 46 -6.22 -14.28 -10.83
CA ILE A 46 -4.99 -13.76 -11.46
C ILE A 46 -4.96 -14.06 -12.96
N GLU A 47 -5.37 -15.26 -13.36
CA GLU A 47 -5.35 -15.65 -14.77
C GLU A 47 -6.49 -15.00 -15.57
N SER A 48 -7.60 -14.60 -14.92
CA SER A 48 -8.64 -13.78 -15.54
C SER A 48 -8.15 -12.38 -15.96
N LEU A 49 -7.02 -11.92 -15.41
CA LEU A 49 -6.33 -10.70 -15.82
C LEU A 49 -5.44 -10.91 -17.07
N TYR A 50 -5.64 -12.02 -17.78
CA TYR A 50 -4.88 -12.41 -18.98
C TYR A 50 -3.38 -12.61 -18.74
N THR A 51 -3.00 -13.05 -17.54
CA THR A 51 -1.62 -13.39 -17.18
C THR A 51 -1.48 -14.89 -16.91
N THR A 52 -0.24 -15.41 -16.94
CA THR A 52 0.04 -16.78 -16.50
C THR A 52 0.62 -16.75 -15.10
N TYR A 53 -0.05 -17.41 -14.14
CA TYR A 53 0.45 -17.51 -12.78
C TYR A 53 1.59 -18.53 -12.66
N TYR A 54 2.59 -18.19 -11.83
CA TYR A 54 3.68 -19.05 -11.41
C TYR A 54 3.88 -18.98 -9.89
N ASP A 55 3.73 -20.12 -9.25
CA ASP A 55 4.08 -20.26 -7.85
C ASP A 55 5.60 -20.31 -7.67
N TYR A 56 6.11 -19.61 -6.67
CA TYR A 56 7.49 -19.70 -6.24
C TYR A 56 7.61 -19.55 -4.71
N PRO A 57 8.50 -20.28 -4.05
CA PRO A 57 8.59 -20.27 -2.61
C PRO A 57 9.17 -18.93 -2.12
N VAL A 58 8.39 -18.13 -1.42
CA VAL A 58 8.85 -16.94 -0.70
C VAL A 58 8.10 -16.79 0.61
N SER A 59 8.82 -16.62 1.71
CA SER A 59 8.22 -16.26 2.99
C SER A 59 8.09 -14.74 3.07
N ARG A 60 6.90 -14.23 3.28
CA ARG A 60 6.67 -12.79 3.45
C ARG A 60 7.41 -12.24 4.67
N ASN A 61 7.32 -12.96 5.79
CA ASN A 61 7.87 -12.59 7.08
C ASN A 61 8.97 -13.59 7.50
N GLY A 62 9.90 -13.12 8.34
CA GLY A 62 10.94 -13.98 8.93
C GLY A 62 12.24 -14.02 8.11
N LEU A 63 13.28 -14.50 8.79
CA LEU A 63 14.64 -14.61 8.30
C LEU A 63 15.01 -16.10 8.25
N ASN A 64 14.64 -16.78 7.19
CA ASN A 64 15.07 -18.15 6.95
C ASN A 64 15.99 -18.19 5.71
N PRO A 65 17.33 -18.24 5.93
CA PRO A 65 18.28 -18.16 4.82
C PRO A 65 18.18 -19.35 3.87
N VAL A 66 17.73 -20.52 4.32
CA VAL A 66 17.55 -21.71 3.46
C VAL A 66 16.40 -21.46 2.49
N LEU A 67 15.23 -20.97 2.97
CA LEU A 67 14.12 -20.62 2.10
C LEU A 67 14.48 -19.48 1.14
N ASP A 68 15.28 -18.52 1.59
CA ASP A 68 15.73 -17.40 0.77
C ASP A 68 16.62 -17.87 -0.39
N VAL A 69 17.49 -18.86 -0.16
CA VAL A 69 18.30 -19.50 -1.20
C VAL A 69 17.40 -20.29 -2.16
N ILE A 70 16.42 -21.04 -1.68
CA ILE A 70 15.45 -21.76 -2.50
C ILE A 70 14.65 -20.76 -3.37
N THR A 71 14.24 -19.64 -2.80
CA THR A 71 13.58 -18.53 -3.53
C THR A 71 14.44 -18.06 -4.70
N LEU A 72 15.72 -17.77 -4.45
CA LEU A 72 16.66 -17.34 -5.48
C LEU A 72 16.80 -18.36 -6.62
N PHE A 73 17.02 -19.63 -6.27
CA PHE A 73 17.12 -20.71 -7.28
C PHE A 73 15.84 -20.88 -8.09
N SER A 74 14.67 -20.79 -7.45
CA SER A 74 13.38 -20.89 -8.13
C SER A 74 13.21 -19.76 -9.15
N LEU A 75 13.55 -18.52 -8.78
CA LEU A 75 13.48 -17.37 -9.69
C LEU A 75 14.52 -17.47 -10.82
N CYS A 76 15.74 -17.94 -10.55
CA CYS A 76 16.71 -18.22 -11.61
C CYS A 76 16.19 -19.28 -12.60
N ARG A 77 15.62 -20.39 -12.09
CA ARG A 77 15.01 -21.43 -12.94
C ARG A 77 13.87 -20.89 -13.80
N PHE A 78 13.00 -20.06 -13.22
CA PHE A 78 11.94 -19.37 -13.96
C PHE A 78 12.52 -18.51 -15.08
N ASN A 79 13.52 -17.67 -14.79
CA ASN A 79 14.15 -16.79 -15.74
C ASN A 79 14.82 -17.57 -16.90
N PHE A 80 15.54 -18.66 -16.62
CA PHE A 80 16.13 -19.51 -17.65
C PHE A 80 15.07 -20.18 -18.54
N LYS A 81 13.96 -20.63 -17.94
CA LYS A 81 12.90 -21.34 -18.67
C LYS A 81 12.04 -20.40 -19.51
N LYS A 82 11.64 -19.24 -18.95
CA LYS A 82 10.69 -18.30 -19.58
C LYS A 82 11.36 -17.17 -20.33
N LYS A 83 12.57 -16.79 -19.91
CA LYS A 83 13.39 -15.72 -20.51
C LYS A 83 12.59 -14.41 -20.65
N PRO A 84 12.07 -13.84 -19.54
CA PRO A 84 11.40 -12.55 -19.61
C PRO A 84 12.38 -11.47 -20.06
N ASN A 85 11.91 -10.54 -20.89
CA ASN A 85 12.70 -9.38 -21.32
C ASN A 85 12.70 -8.30 -20.20
N VAL A 86 11.55 -8.13 -19.54
CA VAL A 86 11.36 -7.15 -18.49
C VAL A 86 10.82 -7.83 -17.23
N VAL A 87 11.41 -7.51 -16.10
CA VAL A 87 10.98 -7.99 -14.78
C VAL A 87 10.75 -6.80 -13.87
N LEU A 88 9.55 -6.71 -13.28
CA LEU A 88 9.22 -5.79 -12.19
C LEU A 88 8.99 -6.60 -10.92
N SER A 89 9.80 -6.34 -9.88
CA SER A 89 9.60 -6.92 -8.55
C SER A 89 9.15 -5.85 -7.56
N TYR A 90 8.23 -6.19 -6.66
CA TYR A 90 7.79 -5.29 -5.60
C TYR A 90 7.77 -6.00 -4.24
N THR A 91 7.85 -5.23 -3.15
CA THR A 91 8.11 -5.66 -1.77
C THR A 91 9.52 -6.22 -1.54
N ILE A 92 9.96 -6.28 -0.27
CA ILE A 92 11.39 -6.45 0.10
C ILE A 92 12.01 -7.70 -0.49
N LYS A 93 11.47 -8.89 -0.18
CA LYS A 93 12.09 -10.17 -0.60
C LYS A 93 12.03 -10.41 -2.10
N PRO A 94 10.89 -10.20 -2.80
CA PRO A 94 10.85 -10.26 -4.25
C PRO A 94 11.85 -9.33 -4.94
N ILE A 95 12.05 -8.12 -4.43
CA ILE A 95 13.05 -7.20 -4.99
C ILE A 95 14.47 -7.74 -4.81
N ILE A 96 14.81 -8.19 -3.60
CA ILE A 96 16.16 -8.70 -3.31
C ILE A 96 16.45 -9.94 -4.14
N TRP A 97 15.62 -10.95 -4.04
CA TRP A 97 15.86 -12.24 -4.71
C TRP A 97 15.59 -12.19 -6.21
N GLY A 98 14.58 -11.42 -6.64
CA GLY A 98 14.32 -11.15 -8.07
C GLY A 98 15.45 -10.37 -8.73
N GLY A 99 15.99 -9.35 -8.07
CA GLY A 99 17.11 -8.57 -8.59
C GLY A 99 18.42 -9.38 -8.69
N LEU A 100 18.69 -10.21 -7.67
CA LEU A 100 19.83 -11.13 -7.73
C LEU A 100 19.65 -12.20 -8.82
N ALA A 101 18.46 -12.80 -8.93
CA ALA A 101 18.14 -13.74 -9.99
C ALA A 101 18.28 -13.10 -11.38
N ALA A 102 17.77 -11.89 -11.56
CA ALA A 102 17.90 -11.15 -12.82
C ALA A 102 19.37 -10.92 -13.21
N ARG A 103 20.23 -10.62 -12.23
CA ARG A 103 21.67 -10.48 -12.47
C ARG A 103 22.35 -11.78 -12.88
N PHE A 104 22.03 -12.90 -12.21
CA PHE A 104 22.64 -14.20 -12.49
C PHE A 104 22.16 -14.79 -13.82
N THR A 105 20.97 -14.43 -14.25
CA THR A 105 20.36 -14.94 -15.48
C THR A 105 20.41 -13.96 -16.65
N ASN A 106 21.12 -12.83 -16.48
CA ASN A 106 21.27 -11.76 -17.47
C ASN A 106 19.94 -11.28 -18.08
N ILE A 107 18.93 -11.03 -17.21
CA ILE A 107 17.70 -10.38 -17.63
C ILE A 107 18.03 -8.95 -18.09
N GLU A 108 17.52 -8.57 -19.24
CA GLU A 108 17.84 -7.31 -19.91
C GLU A 108 17.39 -6.09 -19.10
N SER A 109 16.15 -6.13 -18.61
CA SER A 109 15.55 -4.99 -17.90
C SER A 109 14.91 -5.44 -16.59
N PHE A 110 15.53 -5.10 -15.47
CA PHE A 110 15.01 -5.30 -14.12
C PHE A 110 14.62 -3.98 -13.49
N TYR A 111 13.38 -3.90 -13.00
CA TYR A 111 12.84 -2.80 -12.23
C TYR A 111 12.40 -3.27 -10.86
N ALA A 112 12.53 -2.38 -9.88
CA ALA A 112 12.08 -2.63 -8.52
C ALA A 112 11.07 -1.56 -8.11
N MET A 113 10.02 -1.94 -7.37
CA MET A 113 9.05 -1.00 -6.83
C MET A 113 9.02 -1.09 -5.30
N ILE A 114 9.46 -0.04 -4.64
CA ILE A 114 9.48 0.09 -3.18
C ILE A 114 8.11 0.57 -2.72
N THR A 115 7.31 -0.34 -2.16
CA THR A 115 5.94 -0.08 -1.68
C THR A 115 5.89 0.28 -0.20
N GLY A 116 7.03 0.43 0.44
CA GLY A 116 7.23 0.75 1.86
C GLY A 116 8.55 0.18 2.34
N LEU A 117 9.13 0.79 3.38
CA LEU A 117 10.43 0.35 3.93
C LEU A 117 10.29 -0.84 4.88
N GLY A 118 9.14 -0.98 5.54
CA GLY A 118 8.86 -2.04 6.48
C GLY A 118 9.75 -2.02 7.74
N TYR A 119 9.58 -3.05 8.57
CA TYR A 119 10.28 -3.19 9.84
C TYR A 119 11.83 -3.21 9.72
N ALA A 120 12.34 -3.69 8.60
CA ALA A 120 13.78 -3.84 8.39
C ALA A 120 14.55 -2.50 8.32
N PHE A 121 13.86 -1.38 8.05
CA PHE A 121 14.47 -0.05 8.06
C PHE A 121 14.29 0.71 9.38
N GLN A 122 13.54 0.16 10.34
CA GLN A 122 13.40 0.77 11.65
C GLN A 122 14.71 0.62 12.45
N LYS A 123 15.13 1.70 13.09
CA LYS A 123 16.28 1.70 14.02
C LYS A 123 15.84 1.11 15.37
N GLY A 124 16.75 0.47 16.07
CA GLY A 124 16.48 -0.13 17.39
C GLY A 124 17.66 -0.96 17.86
N GLY A 125 17.56 -1.75 18.89
CA GLY A 125 18.65 -2.51 19.48
C GLY A 125 19.59 -3.24 18.48
N VAL A 126 20.68 -3.82 18.96
CA VAL A 126 21.78 -4.39 18.15
C VAL A 126 21.29 -5.32 17.03
N ALA A 127 20.34 -6.20 17.32
CA ALA A 127 19.79 -7.14 16.34
C ALA A 127 19.05 -6.44 15.17
N LYS A 128 18.26 -5.38 15.47
CA LYS A 128 17.59 -4.58 14.44
C LYS A 128 18.59 -3.84 13.56
N ASN A 129 19.63 -3.26 14.14
CA ASN A 129 20.65 -2.54 13.40
C ASN A 129 21.46 -3.48 12.48
N LEU A 130 21.77 -4.70 12.93
CA LEU A 130 22.42 -5.71 12.11
C LEU A 130 21.51 -6.14 10.94
N LEU A 131 20.23 -6.40 11.20
CA LEU A 131 19.25 -6.70 10.17
C LEU A 131 19.14 -5.57 9.15
N ASN A 132 19.05 -4.33 9.60
CA ASN A 132 19.01 -3.15 8.76
C ASN A 132 20.23 -3.07 7.83
N THR A 133 21.42 -3.28 8.37
CA THR A 133 22.68 -3.28 7.60
C THR A 133 22.68 -4.39 6.55
N LEU A 134 22.28 -5.60 6.92
CA LEU A 134 22.17 -6.74 6.01
C LEU A 134 21.18 -6.47 4.88
N VAL A 135 19.99 -5.97 5.19
CA VAL A 135 18.96 -5.67 4.19
C VAL A 135 19.42 -4.58 3.23
N LYS A 136 20.08 -3.53 3.72
CA LYS A 136 20.68 -2.49 2.86
C LYS A 136 21.75 -3.06 1.93
N PHE A 137 22.60 -3.93 2.42
CA PHE A 137 23.61 -4.61 1.60
C PHE A 137 22.97 -5.47 0.51
N LEU A 138 21.95 -6.25 0.87
CA LEU A 138 21.21 -7.09 -0.09
C LEU A 138 20.50 -6.23 -1.16
N TYR A 139 19.87 -5.11 -0.77
CA TYR A 139 19.29 -4.16 -1.73
C TYR A 139 20.34 -3.59 -2.69
N ARG A 140 21.47 -3.08 -2.18
CA ARG A 140 22.57 -2.59 -3.04
C ARG A 140 23.00 -3.64 -4.05
N SER A 141 23.14 -4.89 -3.60
CA SER A 141 23.54 -6.01 -4.46
C SER A 141 22.49 -6.33 -5.53
N ALA A 142 21.22 -6.39 -5.15
CA ALA A 142 20.11 -6.70 -6.04
C ALA A 142 19.87 -5.59 -7.08
N LEU A 143 19.94 -4.33 -6.64
CA LEU A 143 19.62 -3.17 -7.46
C LEU A 143 20.79 -2.64 -8.30
N LYS A 144 21.99 -3.20 -8.16
CA LYS A 144 23.20 -2.74 -8.86
C LYS A 144 23.01 -2.63 -10.38
N LYS A 145 22.32 -3.61 -10.99
CA LYS A 145 22.03 -3.66 -12.44
C LYS A 145 20.59 -3.30 -12.79
N SER A 146 19.79 -2.78 -11.84
CA SER A 146 18.43 -2.33 -12.15
C SER A 146 18.46 -1.18 -13.16
N LYS A 147 17.46 -1.14 -14.04
CA LYS A 147 17.22 -0.02 -14.95
C LYS A 147 16.55 1.16 -14.23
N GLY A 148 15.70 0.86 -13.24
CA GLY A 148 15.03 1.85 -12.41
C GLY A 148 14.51 1.26 -11.10
N VAL A 149 14.35 2.15 -10.11
CA VAL A 149 13.73 1.86 -8.83
C VAL A 149 12.60 2.87 -8.62
N ILE A 150 11.40 2.36 -8.50
CA ILE A 150 10.16 3.13 -8.41
C ILE A 150 9.77 3.24 -6.94
N PHE A 151 9.50 4.44 -6.48
CA PHE A 151 9.07 4.74 -5.11
C PHE A 151 7.65 5.30 -5.11
N GLN A 152 6.91 5.07 -4.04
CA GLN A 152 5.54 5.56 -3.87
C GLN A 152 5.45 6.86 -3.07
N ASN A 153 6.53 7.26 -2.38
CA ASN A 153 6.65 8.55 -1.71
C ASN A 153 8.10 9.05 -1.71
N ARG A 154 8.25 10.36 -1.52
CA ARG A 154 9.56 11.04 -1.57
C ARG A 154 10.48 10.66 -0.42
N ASP A 155 9.93 10.47 0.77
CA ASP A 155 10.71 10.15 1.97
C ASP A 155 11.43 8.80 1.81
N ASN A 156 10.73 7.76 1.33
CA ASN A 156 11.33 6.46 1.08
C ASN A 156 12.39 6.52 -0.03
N MET A 157 12.16 7.30 -1.07
CA MET A 157 13.15 7.54 -2.12
C MET A 157 14.40 8.22 -1.55
N GLN A 158 14.24 9.25 -0.73
CA GLN A 158 15.35 9.99 -0.13
C GLN A 158 16.19 9.09 0.78
N VAL A 159 15.54 8.23 1.60
CA VAL A 159 16.26 7.24 2.43
C VAL A 159 17.16 6.34 1.58
N PHE A 160 16.69 5.85 0.42
CA PHE A 160 17.51 5.00 -0.45
C PHE A 160 18.68 5.74 -1.09
N ILE A 161 18.51 7.02 -1.40
CA ILE A 161 19.56 7.89 -1.96
C ILE A 161 20.61 8.19 -0.86
N ASP A 162 20.19 8.66 0.30
CA ASP A 162 21.07 9.05 1.41
C ASP A 162 21.89 7.88 1.94
N GLU A 163 21.29 6.69 1.97
CA GLU A 163 21.95 5.45 2.37
C GLU A 163 22.82 4.85 1.25
N GLY A 164 22.91 5.49 0.09
CA GLY A 164 23.70 5.02 -1.06
C GLY A 164 23.26 3.63 -1.54
N ILE A 165 21.97 3.30 -1.44
CA ILE A 165 21.43 2.02 -1.92
C ILE A 165 21.26 2.06 -3.42
N VAL A 166 20.76 3.19 -3.95
CA VAL A 166 20.52 3.44 -5.38
C VAL A 166 20.94 4.85 -5.70
N PRO A 167 21.64 5.10 -6.82
CA PRO A 167 21.95 6.45 -7.27
C PRO A 167 20.68 7.17 -7.75
N LYS A 168 20.63 8.50 -7.54
CA LYS A 168 19.45 9.35 -7.76
C LYS A 168 18.87 9.24 -9.17
N GLU A 169 19.72 9.11 -10.18
CA GLU A 169 19.33 9.00 -11.60
C GLU A 169 18.55 7.73 -11.95
N LYS A 170 18.53 6.72 -11.04
CA LYS A 170 17.73 5.50 -11.19
C LYS A 170 16.47 5.52 -10.34
N CYS A 171 16.24 6.58 -9.57
CA CYS A 171 15.09 6.70 -8.69
C CYS A 171 13.94 7.42 -9.41
N PHE A 172 12.77 6.81 -9.42
CA PHE A 172 11.54 7.35 -10.01
C PHE A 172 10.44 7.38 -8.95
N LEU A 173 9.58 8.39 -9.02
CA LEU A 173 8.46 8.55 -8.11
C LEU A 173 7.15 8.32 -8.86
N VAL A 174 6.24 7.54 -8.26
CA VAL A 174 4.85 7.38 -8.73
C VAL A 174 3.88 7.55 -7.56
N ASN A 175 2.65 7.90 -7.86
CA ASN A 175 1.62 8.15 -6.86
C ASN A 175 0.94 6.85 -6.37
N GLY A 176 1.70 6.00 -5.68
CA GLY A 176 1.19 4.76 -5.10
C GLY A 176 0.89 3.66 -6.11
N SER A 177 -0.20 2.94 -5.87
CA SER A 177 -0.76 1.93 -6.78
C SER A 177 -1.88 2.48 -7.64
N GLY A 178 -2.30 3.71 -7.38
CA GLY A 178 -3.50 4.30 -7.92
C GLY A 178 -4.79 3.72 -7.31
N VAL A 179 -5.90 4.32 -7.68
CA VAL A 179 -7.26 3.88 -7.37
C VAL A 179 -8.11 3.88 -8.63
N ASP A 180 -8.92 2.85 -8.82
CA ASP A 180 -9.89 2.77 -9.92
C ASP A 180 -11.12 3.64 -9.57
N LEU A 181 -11.22 4.79 -10.21
CA LEU A 181 -12.30 5.76 -9.99
C LEU A 181 -13.66 5.26 -10.51
N SER A 182 -13.69 4.27 -11.40
CA SER A 182 -14.92 3.65 -11.86
C SER A 182 -15.46 2.65 -10.84
N HIS A 183 -14.56 1.94 -10.16
CA HIS A 183 -14.89 0.99 -9.11
C HIS A 183 -15.21 1.68 -7.78
N TYR A 184 -14.48 2.76 -7.45
CA TYR A 184 -14.68 3.62 -6.28
C TYR A 184 -15.28 4.96 -6.72
N SER A 185 -16.51 4.92 -7.23
CA SER A 185 -17.18 6.10 -7.77
C SER A 185 -17.64 7.06 -6.64
N LEU A 186 -17.66 8.34 -6.96
CA LEU A 186 -18.15 9.40 -6.07
C LEU A 186 -19.52 9.03 -5.52
N SER A 187 -19.71 9.15 -4.20
CA SER A 187 -20.98 8.88 -3.52
C SER A 187 -21.36 10.00 -2.55
N PRO A 188 -22.66 10.23 -2.30
CA PRO A 188 -23.12 11.27 -1.38
C PRO A 188 -22.53 11.09 0.02
N LEU A 189 -22.29 12.21 0.72
CA LEU A 189 -21.89 12.21 2.11
C LEU A 189 -23.12 11.99 3.02
N PRO A 190 -23.02 11.13 4.06
CA PRO A 190 -24.07 11.03 5.07
C PRO A 190 -24.15 12.30 5.91
N SER A 191 -25.31 12.55 6.52
CA SER A 191 -25.53 13.71 7.40
C SER A 191 -25.08 13.50 8.86
N THR A 192 -24.69 12.27 9.21
CA THR A 192 -24.29 11.92 10.59
C THR A 192 -22.77 11.84 10.71
N PRO A 193 -22.18 12.28 11.85
CA PRO A 193 -20.76 12.14 12.10
C PRO A 193 -20.35 10.68 12.23
N HIS A 194 -19.92 10.09 11.13
CA HIS A 194 -19.46 8.71 11.06
C HIS A 194 -18.00 8.70 10.58
N PHE A 195 -17.12 8.31 11.48
CA PHE A 195 -15.68 8.14 11.23
C PHE A 195 -15.37 6.68 10.94
N LEU A 196 -14.61 6.43 9.88
CA LEU A 196 -14.26 5.06 9.46
C LEU A 196 -12.74 4.88 9.40
N LEU A 197 -12.27 3.78 9.98
CA LEU A 197 -10.90 3.30 9.83
C LEU A 197 -10.92 1.90 9.22
N ILE A 198 -10.22 1.72 8.09
CA ILE A 198 -10.05 0.40 7.45
C ILE A 198 -8.58 0.04 7.45
N ALA A 199 -8.20 -0.96 8.23
CA ALA A 199 -6.83 -1.46 8.30
C ALA A 199 -6.78 -2.88 8.89
N ARG A 200 -5.72 -3.63 8.60
CA ARG A 200 -5.39 -4.83 9.40
C ARG A 200 -5.18 -4.40 10.84
N LEU A 201 -5.58 -5.23 11.79
CA LEU A 201 -5.47 -4.96 13.23
C LEU A 201 -3.99 -4.98 13.65
N LEU A 202 -3.29 -3.86 13.41
CA LEU A 202 -1.88 -3.65 13.73
C LEU A 202 -1.71 -2.36 14.53
N GLY A 203 -0.79 -2.37 15.49
CA GLY A 203 -0.49 -1.20 16.31
C GLY A 203 0.03 -0.02 15.49
N ASP A 204 0.88 -0.30 14.47
CA ASP A 204 1.42 0.74 13.60
C ASP A 204 0.37 1.43 12.69
N LYS A 205 -0.86 0.94 12.67
CA LYS A 205 -2.00 1.60 12.00
C LYS A 205 -2.70 2.65 12.88
N GLY A 206 -2.24 2.83 14.13
CA GLY A 206 -2.79 3.84 15.04
C GLY A 206 -4.21 3.50 15.52
N ILE A 207 -4.58 2.21 15.54
CA ILE A 207 -5.94 1.77 15.94
C ILE A 207 -6.18 2.06 17.43
N ARG A 208 -5.16 2.00 18.27
CA ARG A 208 -5.26 2.35 19.71
C ARG A 208 -5.53 3.83 19.89
N GLU A 209 -4.86 4.68 19.13
CA GLU A 209 -5.08 6.12 19.09
C GLU A 209 -6.48 6.47 18.58
N TYR A 210 -6.94 5.73 17.57
CA TYR A 210 -8.30 5.88 17.06
C TYR A 210 -9.35 5.54 18.11
N ALA A 211 -9.21 4.42 18.83
CA ALA A 211 -10.12 4.00 19.89
C ALA A 211 -10.08 4.98 21.10
N GLN A 212 -8.89 5.47 21.44
CA GLN A 212 -8.72 6.47 22.51
C GLN A 212 -9.35 7.81 22.10
N ALA A 213 -9.11 8.28 20.88
CA ALA A 213 -9.72 9.51 20.35
C ALA A 213 -11.25 9.38 20.31
N ALA A 214 -11.79 8.26 19.84
CA ALA A 214 -13.22 8.00 19.84
C ALA A 214 -13.84 8.10 21.25
N LYS A 215 -13.15 7.54 22.24
CA LYS A 215 -13.59 7.64 23.65
C LYS A 215 -13.62 9.09 24.15
N LEU A 216 -12.62 9.90 23.79
CA LEU A 216 -12.57 11.33 24.15
C LEU A 216 -13.70 12.11 23.47
N VAL A 217 -13.91 11.89 22.18
CA VAL A 217 -14.97 12.57 21.41
C VAL A 217 -16.36 12.24 21.95
N LYS A 218 -16.64 10.97 22.28
CA LYS A 218 -17.93 10.52 22.78
C LYS A 218 -18.32 11.11 24.16
N GLN A 219 -17.38 11.64 24.91
CA GLN A 219 -17.70 12.39 26.14
C GLN A 219 -18.52 13.66 25.85
N LYS A 220 -18.31 14.26 24.66
CA LYS A 220 -19.02 15.48 24.24
C LYS A 220 -20.10 15.19 23.17
N TYR A 221 -19.85 14.20 22.31
CA TYR A 221 -20.71 13.83 21.18
C TYR A 221 -21.00 12.32 21.21
N PRO A 222 -21.89 11.84 22.11
CA PRO A 222 -22.16 10.42 22.32
C PRO A 222 -22.78 9.72 21.09
N GLU A 223 -23.43 10.49 20.19
CA GLU A 223 -24.06 10.00 18.96
C GLU A 223 -23.06 9.79 17.80
N ALA A 224 -21.84 10.32 17.91
CA ALA A 224 -20.83 10.14 16.86
C ALA A 224 -20.45 8.64 16.72
N VAL A 225 -20.36 8.19 15.49
CA VAL A 225 -20.05 6.77 15.18
C VAL A 225 -18.58 6.64 14.79
N PHE A 226 -17.92 5.68 15.41
CA PHE A 226 -16.52 5.31 15.09
C PHE A 226 -16.48 3.85 14.69
N GLU A 227 -16.23 3.58 13.41
CA GLU A 227 -16.23 2.22 12.86
C GLU A 227 -14.83 1.78 12.49
N LEU A 228 -14.49 0.54 12.91
CA LEU A 228 -13.23 -0.14 12.58
C LEU A 228 -13.53 -1.36 11.74
N VAL A 229 -12.86 -1.47 10.59
CA VAL A 229 -12.98 -2.61 9.68
C VAL A 229 -11.60 -3.19 9.38
N GLY A 230 -11.46 -4.49 9.46
CA GLY A 230 -10.24 -5.20 9.06
C GLY A 230 -9.99 -6.50 9.81
N PRO A 231 -9.16 -7.38 9.24
CA PRO A 231 -8.81 -8.66 9.85
C PRO A 231 -7.73 -8.54 10.93
N GLU A 232 -7.71 -9.52 11.84
CA GLU A 232 -6.54 -9.74 12.69
C GLU A 232 -5.27 -9.96 11.85
N ASP A 233 -4.14 -9.59 12.43
CA ASP A 233 -2.83 -9.85 11.84
C ASP A 233 -1.98 -10.70 12.79
N PRO A 234 -1.40 -11.82 12.32
CA PRO A 234 -0.61 -12.73 13.17
C PRO A 234 0.79 -12.20 13.51
N SER A 235 1.15 -11.03 13.03
CA SER A 235 2.47 -10.43 13.29
C SER A 235 2.61 -10.00 14.77
N PRO A 236 3.84 -9.81 15.26
CA PRO A 236 4.08 -9.42 16.66
C PRO A 236 3.42 -8.10 17.10
N ASP A 237 3.16 -7.19 16.15
CA ASP A 237 2.44 -5.93 16.39
C ASP A 237 0.92 -6.06 16.23
N GLY A 238 0.42 -7.30 16.01
CA GLY A 238 -1.00 -7.59 15.85
C GLY A 238 -1.81 -7.27 17.12
N ILE A 239 -2.89 -6.50 16.94
CA ILE A 239 -3.87 -6.21 17.98
C ILE A 239 -4.82 -7.41 18.07
N LYS A 240 -5.01 -7.95 19.28
CA LYS A 240 -5.87 -9.09 19.53
C LYS A 240 -7.34 -8.69 19.57
N LEU A 241 -8.21 -9.60 19.14
CA LEU A 241 -9.64 -9.36 19.17
C LEU A 241 -10.19 -9.05 20.57
N ASP A 242 -9.60 -9.61 21.62
CA ASP A 242 -9.98 -9.31 23.01
C ASP A 242 -9.80 -7.81 23.33
N GLU A 243 -8.72 -7.18 22.83
CA GLU A 243 -8.50 -5.73 22.98
C GLU A 243 -9.55 -4.93 22.19
N VAL A 244 -9.90 -5.37 21.00
CA VAL A 244 -10.94 -4.74 20.16
C VAL A 244 -12.32 -4.88 20.80
N HIS A 245 -12.63 -6.05 21.36
CA HIS A 245 -13.90 -6.29 22.06
C HIS A 245 -14.07 -5.36 23.27
N GLN A 246 -13.00 -5.11 24.06
CA GLN A 246 -13.06 -4.15 25.16
C GLN A 246 -13.46 -2.74 24.70
N TRP A 247 -12.94 -2.28 23.56
CA TRP A 247 -13.32 -0.99 22.98
C TRP A 247 -14.77 -0.98 22.50
N THR A 248 -15.24 -2.10 21.93
CA THR A 248 -16.62 -2.24 21.47
C THR A 248 -17.59 -2.28 22.65
N GLU A 249 -17.30 -3.07 23.68
CA GLU A 249 -18.11 -3.18 24.91
C GLU A 249 -18.19 -1.87 25.68
N SER A 250 -17.10 -1.08 25.68
CA SER A 250 -17.11 0.28 26.25
C SER A 250 -17.94 1.28 25.43
N GLY A 251 -18.42 0.88 24.25
CA GLY A 251 -19.13 1.76 23.32
C GLY A 251 -18.24 2.77 22.60
N ALA A 252 -16.90 2.67 22.71
CA ALA A 252 -15.99 3.61 22.08
C ALA A 252 -16.03 3.49 20.56
N ILE A 253 -15.97 2.25 20.05
CA ILE A 253 -15.98 1.96 18.61
C ILE A 253 -16.99 0.84 18.28
N LYS A 254 -17.37 0.75 17.01
CA LYS A 254 -18.02 -0.40 16.38
C LYS A 254 -16.99 -1.17 15.57
N TYR A 255 -16.81 -2.46 15.84
CA TYR A 255 -15.95 -3.32 15.02
C TYR A 255 -16.79 -4.16 14.07
N SER A 256 -16.53 -4.07 12.77
CA SER A 256 -17.30 -4.72 11.71
C SER A 256 -16.57 -5.91 11.07
N GLY A 257 -15.44 -6.33 11.65
CA GLY A 257 -14.70 -7.48 11.16
C GLY A 257 -13.95 -7.26 9.84
N ALA A 258 -13.58 -8.38 9.21
CA ALA A 258 -12.95 -8.36 7.89
C ALA A 258 -13.98 -8.28 6.77
N THR A 259 -13.63 -7.61 5.68
CA THR A 259 -14.48 -7.57 4.48
C THR A 259 -13.64 -7.77 3.22
N THR A 260 -14.27 -8.25 2.16
CA THR A 260 -13.74 -8.31 0.81
C THR A 260 -14.12 -7.08 -0.03
N ASP A 261 -15.14 -6.32 0.39
CA ASP A 261 -15.60 -5.10 -0.26
C ASP A 261 -15.73 -3.98 0.78
N VAL A 262 -14.90 -2.95 0.64
CA VAL A 262 -14.85 -1.80 1.55
C VAL A 262 -15.81 -0.67 1.15
N ARG A 263 -16.34 -0.70 -0.07
CA ARG A 263 -17.17 0.38 -0.62
C ARG A 263 -18.41 0.71 0.22
N PRO A 264 -19.19 -0.29 0.70
CA PRO A 264 -20.37 0.02 1.52
C PRO A 264 -20.02 0.73 2.83
N PHE A 265 -18.84 0.44 3.40
CA PHE A 265 -18.36 1.11 4.62
C PHE A 265 -17.93 2.56 4.32
N ILE A 266 -17.19 2.76 3.21
CA ILE A 266 -16.77 4.11 2.78
C ILE A 266 -17.99 4.95 2.40
N GLU A 267 -18.99 4.38 1.72
CA GLU A 267 -20.22 5.05 1.36
C GLU A 267 -20.98 5.57 2.59
N ASN A 268 -21.00 4.78 3.67
CA ASN A 268 -21.68 5.11 4.90
C ASN A 268 -20.88 6.02 5.85
N CYS A 269 -19.60 6.30 5.60
CA CYS A 269 -18.83 7.20 6.45
C CYS A 269 -18.84 8.65 5.94
N ALA A 270 -18.79 9.61 6.87
CA ALA A 270 -18.61 11.01 6.57
C ALA A 270 -17.13 11.38 6.44
N ILE A 271 -16.29 10.85 7.31
CA ILE A 271 -14.85 11.15 7.40
C ILE A 271 -14.06 9.83 7.43
N TYR A 272 -13.08 9.72 6.55
CA TYR A 272 -12.15 8.59 6.59
C TYR A 272 -10.93 8.91 7.45
N VAL A 273 -10.56 8.00 8.34
CA VAL A 273 -9.48 8.21 9.33
C VAL A 273 -8.43 7.12 9.20
N LEU A 274 -7.15 7.50 9.08
CA LEU A 274 -6.03 6.55 9.12
C LEU A 274 -4.86 7.16 9.91
N PRO A 275 -4.77 6.96 11.23
CA PRO A 275 -3.72 7.51 12.08
C PRO A 275 -2.45 6.64 12.08
N SER A 276 -2.04 6.16 10.90
CA SER A 276 -0.93 5.24 10.72
C SER A 276 0.42 5.87 11.08
N TYR A 277 1.36 5.07 11.54
CA TYR A 277 2.71 5.51 11.88
C TYR A 277 3.66 5.55 10.68
N HIS A 278 3.30 4.84 9.61
CA HIS A 278 4.11 4.75 8.41
C HIS A 278 3.33 4.04 7.28
N GLU A 279 3.36 4.58 6.07
CA GLU A 279 2.79 3.95 4.88
C GLU A 279 3.75 4.03 3.68
N GLY A 280 3.51 3.20 2.69
CA GLY A 280 4.07 3.41 1.35
C GLY A 280 3.27 4.48 0.61
N MET A 281 2.03 4.15 0.33
CA MET A 281 0.91 4.98 -0.08
C MET A 281 -0.36 4.23 0.37
N PRO A 282 -1.18 4.78 1.29
CA PRO A 282 -2.29 4.06 1.89
C PRO A 282 -3.47 3.93 0.91
N ARG A 283 -3.65 2.74 0.36
CA ARG A 283 -4.68 2.51 -0.66
C ARG A 283 -6.09 2.82 -0.17
N THR A 284 -6.42 2.46 1.07
CA THR A 284 -7.76 2.71 1.63
C THR A 284 -8.07 4.21 1.77
N VAL A 285 -7.04 5.04 1.93
CA VAL A 285 -7.20 6.51 1.84
C VAL A 285 -7.53 6.93 0.41
N LEU A 286 -6.82 6.39 -0.60
CA LEU A 286 -7.11 6.70 -2.00
C LEU A 286 -8.52 6.26 -2.40
N GLU A 287 -8.98 5.12 -1.91
CA GLU A 287 -10.35 4.60 -2.11
C GLU A 287 -11.39 5.54 -1.50
N ALA A 288 -11.15 6.03 -0.27
CA ALA A 288 -12.02 7.00 0.39
C ALA A 288 -12.02 8.36 -0.32
N MET A 289 -10.85 8.83 -0.77
CA MET A 289 -10.73 10.06 -1.57
C MET A 289 -11.52 9.95 -2.89
N ALA A 290 -11.40 8.84 -3.60
CA ALA A 290 -12.13 8.58 -4.84
C ALA A 290 -13.64 8.64 -4.63
N MET A 291 -14.14 8.16 -3.50
CA MET A 291 -15.55 8.22 -3.11
C MET A 291 -15.97 9.56 -2.51
N GLY A 292 -15.08 10.56 -2.45
CA GLY A 292 -15.39 11.92 -2.00
C GLY A 292 -15.42 12.08 -0.48
N ARG A 293 -14.59 11.36 0.28
CA ARG A 293 -14.51 11.50 1.74
C ARG A 293 -13.41 12.48 2.16
N PRO A 294 -13.68 13.43 3.06
CA PRO A 294 -12.63 14.16 3.77
C PRO A 294 -11.71 13.19 4.51
N ILE A 295 -10.41 13.52 4.58
CA ILE A 295 -9.39 12.63 5.13
C ILE A 295 -8.83 13.20 6.43
N LEU A 296 -8.72 12.36 7.46
CA LEU A 296 -7.98 12.63 8.69
C LEU A 296 -6.87 11.61 8.84
N THR A 297 -5.63 12.03 8.72
CA THR A 297 -4.47 11.12 8.76
C THR A 297 -3.27 11.76 9.46
N THR A 298 -2.19 11.01 9.60
CA THR A 298 -0.98 11.48 10.26
C THR A 298 0.01 12.13 9.29
N ASP A 299 0.79 13.09 9.79
CA ASP A 299 1.92 13.68 9.05
C ASP A 299 3.13 12.74 9.04
N VAL A 300 2.99 11.64 8.31
CA VAL A 300 4.04 10.63 8.11
C VAL A 300 4.17 10.28 6.63
N PRO A 301 5.32 9.68 6.21
CA PRO A 301 5.51 9.23 4.84
C PRO A 301 4.36 8.35 4.34
N GLY A 302 3.89 8.61 3.14
CA GLY A 302 2.77 7.92 2.50
C GLY A 302 1.40 8.48 2.86
N CYS A 303 1.19 8.93 4.09
CA CYS A 303 -0.07 9.56 4.51
C CYS A 303 -0.12 11.04 4.09
N ARG A 304 0.93 11.81 4.37
CA ARG A 304 0.98 13.25 4.06
C ARG A 304 0.79 13.58 2.59
N GLU A 305 1.11 12.67 1.70
CA GLU A 305 0.93 12.85 0.25
C GLU A 305 -0.54 12.84 -0.18
N THR A 306 -1.43 12.36 0.68
CA THR A 306 -2.87 12.25 0.41
C THR A 306 -3.69 13.42 0.94
N VAL A 307 -3.07 14.34 1.71
CA VAL A 307 -3.78 15.46 2.34
C VAL A 307 -3.06 16.77 2.08
N ILE A 308 -3.82 17.78 1.67
CA ILE A 308 -3.47 19.20 1.76
C ILE A 308 -4.22 19.73 2.98
N ASP A 309 -3.48 20.10 4.02
CA ASP A 309 -4.02 20.44 5.34
C ASP A 309 -5.02 21.60 5.26
N GLY A 310 -6.23 21.39 5.76
CA GLY A 310 -7.35 22.34 5.69
C GLY A 310 -8.12 22.37 4.36
N GLU A 311 -7.67 21.67 3.30
CA GLU A 311 -8.27 21.71 1.97
C GLU A 311 -9.12 20.44 1.67
N ASN A 312 -8.54 19.26 1.85
CA ASN A 312 -9.25 17.99 1.69
C ASN A 312 -9.26 17.14 2.97
N GLY A 313 -8.73 17.68 4.08
CA GLY A 313 -8.64 17.00 5.35
C GLY A 313 -7.67 17.65 6.31
N TRP A 314 -7.23 16.87 7.30
CA TRP A 314 -6.29 17.33 8.32
C TRP A 314 -5.17 16.31 8.53
N LEU A 315 -3.98 16.85 8.80
CA LEU A 315 -2.82 16.09 9.27
C LEU A 315 -2.67 16.24 10.78
N VAL A 316 -2.37 15.14 11.46
CA VAL A 316 -2.08 15.11 12.91
C VAL A 316 -0.74 14.43 13.16
N GLU A 317 -0.16 14.66 14.32
CA GLU A 317 1.04 13.95 14.75
C GLU A 317 0.73 12.47 14.97
N LYS A 318 1.67 11.60 14.61
CA LYS A 318 1.56 10.16 14.91
C LYS A 318 1.56 9.91 16.41
N ALA A 319 0.85 8.87 16.84
CA ALA A 319 0.73 8.48 18.25
C ALA A 319 0.17 9.60 19.16
N ASN A 320 -0.68 10.47 18.62
CA ASN A 320 -1.31 11.59 19.34
C ASN A 320 -2.83 11.49 19.27
N ALA A 321 -3.42 10.74 20.22
CA ALA A 321 -4.86 10.52 20.28
C ALA A 321 -5.65 11.80 20.62
N GLU A 322 -5.06 12.71 21.39
CA GLU A 322 -5.65 13.99 21.77
C GLU A 322 -5.82 14.89 20.53
N GLN A 323 -4.77 15.06 19.74
CA GLN A 323 -4.84 15.84 18.51
C GLN A 323 -5.78 15.21 17.47
N LEU A 324 -5.81 13.87 17.41
CA LEU A 324 -6.76 13.13 16.57
C LEU A 324 -8.20 13.43 17.00
N ALA A 325 -8.49 13.40 18.32
CA ALA A 325 -9.80 13.74 18.87
C ALA A 325 -10.19 15.21 18.61
N GLU A 326 -9.26 16.14 18.73
CA GLU A 326 -9.50 17.58 18.41
C GLU A 326 -9.96 17.76 16.97
N LYS A 327 -9.28 17.08 16.02
CA LYS A 327 -9.67 17.18 14.60
C LYS A 327 -10.99 16.44 14.30
N MET A 328 -11.30 15.33 14.97
CA MET A 328 -12.61 14.70 14.91
C MET A 328 -13.72 15.61 15.42
N ILE A 329 -13.50 16.30 16.55
CA ILE A 329 -14.44 17.31 17.08
C ILE A 329 -14.61 18.45 16.08
N TRP A 330 -13.51 18.94 15.49
CA TRP A 330 -13.58 19.97 14.47
C TRP A 330 -14.49 19.56 13.31
N PHE A 331 -14.37 18.31 12.81
CA PHE A 331 -15.26 17.82 11.76
C PHE A 331 -16.73 17.79 12.19
N ILE A 332 -17.03 17.39 13.45
CA ILE A 332 -18.40 17.37 13.97
C ILE A 332 -18.99 18.78 14.04
N GLU A 333 -18.18 19.77 14.43
CA GLU A 333 -18.61 21.17 14.59
C GLU A 333 -18.65 21.95 13.25
N ASN A 334 -18.01 21.42 12.16
CA ASN A 334 -17.91 22.07 10.87
C ASN A 334 -18.45 21.17 9.73
N GLN A 335 -19.66 20.66 9.87
CA GLN A 335 -20.26 19.73 8.88
C GLN A 335 -20.50 20.40 7.51
N ASP A 336 -20.67 21.72 7.48
CA ASP A 336 -20.77 22.54 6.26
C ASP A 336 -19.52 22.43 5.38
N LYS A 337 -18.36 22.06 5.93
CA LYS A 337 -17.09 21.88 5.21
C LYS A 337 -16.93 20.49 4.57
N TRP A 338 -17.68 19.50 4.99
CA TRP A 338 -17.50 18.12 4.52
C TRP A 338 -17.61 17.99 3.01
N HIS A 339 -18.59 18.67 2.43
CA HIS A 339 -18.81 18.57 0.97
C HIS A 339 -17.66 19.19 0.17
N GLU A 340 -17.18 20.35 0.58
CA GLU A 340 -16.05 21.04 -0.03
C GLU A 340 -14.78 20.19 0.08
N MET A 341 -14.46 19.70 1.28
CA MET A 341 -13.29 18.85 1.52
C MET A 341 -13.38 17.49 0.81
N GLY A 342 -14.57 16.89 0.79
CA GLY A 342 -14.81 15.64 0.07
C GLY A 342 -14.62 15.79 -1.45
N LYS A 343 -15.10 16.91 -2.01
CA LYS A 343 -14.87 17.25 -3.41
C LYS A 343 -13.38 17.42 -3.70
N SER A 344 -12.66 18.17 -2.86
CA SER A 344 -11.20 18.35 -2.99
C SER A 344 -10.44 17.01 -2.92
N SER A 345 -10.88 16.07 -2.04
CA SER A 345 -10.34 14.72 -1.99
C SER A 345 -10.53 13.98 -3.31
N HIS A 346 -11.75 14.01 -3.86
CA HIS A 346 -12.07 13.37 -5.14
C HIS A 346 -11.27 13.97 -6.30
N ASP A 347 -11.21 15.29 -6.39
CA ASP A 347 -10.45 16.00 -7.43
C ASP A 347 -8.96 15.64 -7.35
N MET A 348 -8.38 15.58 -6.15
CA MET A 348 -7.00 15.12 -5.96
C MET A 348 -6.82 13.65 -6.36
N ALA A 349 -7.78 12.77 -6.03
CA ALA A 349 -7.72 11.36 -6.45
C ALA A 349 -7.73 11.24 -7.97
N TYR A 350 -8.60 11.99 -8.64
CA TYR A 350 -8.68 12.04 -10.10
C TYR A 350 -7.40 12.56 -10.74
N GLU A 351 -6.82 13.64 -10.21
CA GLU A 351 -5.64 14.26 -10.81
C GLU A 351 -4.37 13.46 -10.60
N LYS A 352 -4.14 12.96 -9.37
CA LYS A 352 -2.85 12.38 -8.97
C LYS A 352 -2.88 10.86 -8.82
N PHE A 353 -4.01 10.27 -8.41
CA PHE A 353 -4.07 8.89 -7.97
C PHE A 353 -4.92 7.98 -8.86
N ASP A 354 -5.44 8.47 -9.98
CA ASP A 354 -6.10 7.63 -10.98
C ASP A 354 -5.17 6.48 -11.40
N VAL A 355 -5.65 5.25 -11.30
CA VAL A 355 -4.87 4.04 -11.57
C VAL A 355 -4.33 4.01 -13.00
N HIS A 356 -5.07 4.55 -13.97
CA HIS A 356 -4.64 4.57 -15.37
C HIS A 356 -3.47 5.54 -15.56
N LYS A 357 -3.52 6.72 -14.92
CA LYS A 357 -2.40 7.70 -14.94
C LYS A 357 -1.15 7.14 -14.25
N VAL A 358 -1.34 6.49 -13.09
CA VAL A 358 -0.24 5.86 -12.35
C VAL A 358 0.38 4.73 -13.16
N ASN A 359 -0.43 3.87 -13.78
CA ASN A 359 0.06 2.78 -14.61
C ASN A 359 0.77 3.28 -15.86
N ALA A 360 0.25 4.32 -16.53
CA ALA A 360 0.93 4.93 -17.67
C ALA A 360 2.33 5.44 -17.30
N GLU A 361 2.50 6.08 -16.13
CA GLU A 361 3.80 6.52 -15.65
C GLU A 361 4.73 5.32 -15.33
N ILE A 362 4.23 4.25 -14.72
CA ILE A 362 4.99 3.02 -14.48
C ILE A 362 5.46 2.42 -15.82
N LEU A 363 4.57 2.31 -16.80
CA LEU A 363 4.90 1.78 -18.12
C LEU A 363 5.96 2.64 -18.83
N LYS A 364 5.83 3.97 -18.75
CA LYS A 364 6.82 4.91 -19.27
C LYS A 364 8.20 4.72 -18.64
N ILE A 365 8.27 4.62 -17.32
CA ILE A 365 9.53 4.35 -16.59
C ILE A 365 10.14 3.01 -17.04
N MET A 366 9.30 2.01 -17.29
CA MET A 366 9.75 0.69 -17.74
C MET A 366 10.10 0.64 -19.25
N GLY A 367 9.89 1.72 -19.99
CA GLY A 367 10.09 1.76 -21.46
C GLY A 367 9.07 0.90 -22.20
N LEU A 368 7.85 0.79 -21.67
CA LEU A 368 6.74 -0.04 -22.18
C LEU A 368 5.54 0.77 -22.67
N SER A 369 5.63 2.11 -22.69
CA SER A 369 4.58 2.95 -23.26
C SER A 369 4.50 2.79 -24.77
N ASN A 370 3.30 2.67 -25.33
CA ASN A 370 3.09 2.75 -26.77
C ASN A 370 3.31 4.21 -27.20
N GLU A 371 4.03 4.43 -28.31
CA GLU A 371 4.20 5.76 -28.95
C GLU A 371 2.85 6.43 -29.40
N LYS A 372 1.72 5.77 -29.17
CA LYS A 372 0.38 6.27 -29.55
C LYS A 372 -0.32 7.02 -28.40
N ASP A 373 0.26 7.05 -27.21
CA ASP A 373 -0.33 7.68 -26.02
C ASP A 373 0.41 8.96 -25.59
N ILE A 374 1.19 9.58 -26.51
CA ILE A 374 1.85 10.88 -26.35
C ILE A 374 1.16 11.94 -27.19
#